data_a9b2dd65322277cb3c0cb92cda0d9ed4
#
_entry.id   a9b2dd65322277cb3c0cb92cda0d9ed4
#
_cell.length_a   1.000
_cell.length_b   1.000
_cell.length_c   1.000
_cell.angle_alpha   90.00
_cell.angle_beta   90.00
_cell.angle_gamma   90.00
#
_symmetry.space_group_name_H-M   'P 1'
#
loop_
_entity.id
_entity.type
_entity.pdbx_description
1 polymer ?
#
loop_
_entity_poly.entity_id
_entity_poly.type
_entity_poly.pdbx_seq_one_letter_code
_entity_poly.pdbx_strand_id
1 'polypeptide(L)'
;CLMGDFNIAPSNLDIHDPEKYEGGIMATRIERNALDNVLKGRLIDSFRIFEKNTGHWSWWDYRNNAYELNKGWRIDHIYISKELSSKLKSCVIDSSPRGNLRPSDHAPVMIDLSLSEVNEDFFDDEEDFFEI
;
A
#
# COMPACT_ATOMS: atom_id res chain seq x y z
N CYS A 1 -1.36 -9.89 -5.15
CA CYS A 1 -1.22 -8.49 -4.74
C CYS A 1 -2.58 -7.95 -4.32
N LEU A 2 -2.67 -7.35 -3.13
CA LEU A 2 -3.87 -6.75 -2.57
C LEU A 2 -3.54 -5.28 -2.26
N MET A 3 -4.28 -4.34 -2.87
CA MET A 3 -3.99 -2.92 -2.74
C MET A 3 -5.24 -2.07 -2.63
N GLY A 4 -5.14 -0.93 -1.96
CA GLY A 4 -6.20 0.05 -1.83
C GLY A 4 -6.14 0.87 -0.56
N ASP A 5 -7.17 1.68 -0.37
CA ASP A 5 -7.47 2.36 0.89
C ASP A 5 -8.17 1.39 1.83
N PHE A 6 -7.50 1.04 2.92
CA PHE A 6 -8.04 0.14 3.93
C PHE A 6 -8.72 0.88 5.08
N ASN A 7 -8.55 2.19 5.16
CA ASN A 7 -9.00 3.00 6.30
C ASN A 7 -8.54 2.44 7.66
N ILE A 8 -7.38 1.82 7.70
CA ILE A 8 -6.76 1.24 8.89
C ILE A 8 -5.29 1.61 8.92
N ALA A 9 -4.82 2.17 10.04
CA ALA A 9 -3.40 2.28 10.35
C ALA A 9 -2.93 0.96 10.99
N PRO A 10 -2.07 0.16 10.33
CA PRO A 10 -1.70 -1.17 10.80
C PRO A 10 -1.00 -1.15 12.15
N SER A 11 -0.25 -0.10 12.43
CA SER A 11 0.49 0.05 13.68
C SER A 11 0.59 1.52 14.10
N ASN A 12 1.19 1.75 15.26
CA ASN A 12 1.46 3.12 15.74
C ASN A 12 2.51 3.86 14.91
N LEU A 13 3.33 3.14 14.13
CA LEU A 13 4.23 3.75 13.13
C LEU A 13 3.50 4.43 11.97
N ASP A 14 2.21 4.14 11.81
CA ASP A 14 1.38 4.58 10.71
C ASP A 14 0.46 5.77 11.07
N ILE A 15 0.70 6.39 12.25
CA ILE A 15 -0.07 7.49 12.80
C ILE A 15 0.87 8.59 13.26
N HIS A 16 0.58 9.87 12.93
CA HIS A 16 1.42 11.00 13.31
C HIS A 16 1.44 11.30 14.82
N ASP A 17 0.40 10.91 15.55
CA ASP A 17 0.25 11.11 17.01
C ASP A 17 -0.45 9.88 17.61
N PRO A 18 0.29 8.77 17.78
CA PRO A 18 -0.32 7.53 18.25
C PRO A 18 -0.84 7.63 19.68
N GLU A 19 -0.24 8.45 20.57
CA GLU A 19 -0.72 8.62 21.95
C GLU A 19 -2.13 9.20 21.98
N LYS A 20 -2.46 10.05 21.02
CA LYS A 20 -3.78 10.67 20.92
C LYS A 20 -4.81 9.80 20.21
N TYR A 21 -4.40 9.05 19.19
CA TYR A 21 -5.33 8.42 18.24
C TYR A 21 -5.40 6.90 18.35
N GLU A 22 -4.49 6.24 19.07
CA GLU A 22 -4.56 4.81 19.29
C GLU A 22 -5.90 4.40 19.93
N GLY A 23 -6.52 3.34 19.38
CA GLY A 23 -7.83 2.88 19.82
C GLY A 23 -9.02 3.68 19.28
N GLY A 24 -8.77 4.78 18.55
CA GLY A 24 -9.79 5.50 17.78
C GLY A 24 -10.08 4.86 16.43
N ILE A 25 -11.02 5.44 15.67
CA ILE A 25 -11.37 5.01 14.31
C ILE A 25 -10.10 4.90 13.46
N MET A 26 -9.99 3.87 12.62
CA MET A 26 -8.83 3.50 11.80
C MET A 26 -7.62 2.98 12.61
N ALA A 27 -7.69 2.93 13.94
CA ALA A 27 -6.59 2.46 14.79
C ALA A 27 -7.08 1.57 15.95
N THR A 28 -8.31 1.09 15.89
CA THR A 28 -8.82 0.17 16.92
C THR A 28 -8.16 -1.20 16.80
N ARG A 29 -8.07 -1.91 17.92
CA ARG A 29 -7.60 -3.30 17.93
C ARG A 29 -8.48 -4.21 17.06
N ILE A 30 -9.78 -3.93 16.97
CA ILE A 30 -10.72 -4.72 16.16
C ILE A 30 -10.39 -4.58 14.69
N GLU A 31 -10.17 -3.35 14.19
CA GLU A 31 -9.80 -3.08 12.80
C GLU A 31 -8.46 -3.72 12.45
N ARG A 32 -7.45 -3.53 13.30
CA ARG A 32 -6.11 -4.13 13.12
C ARG A 32 -6.17 -5.66 13.10
N ASN A 33 -6.92 -6.28 14.02
CA ASN A 33 -7.12 -7.74 14.02
C ASN A 33 -7.86 -8.22 12.76
N ALA A 34 -8.82 -7.45 12.25
CA ALA A 34 -9.51 -7.78 11.01
C ALA A 34 -8.55 -7.74 9.82
N LEU A 35 -7.69 -6.74 9.74
CA LEU A 35 -6.64 -6.63 8.74
C LEU A 35 -5.66 -7.82 8.84
N ASP A 36 -5.16 -8.13 10.03
CA ASP A 36 -4.25 -9.26 10.26
C ASP A 36 -4.89 -10.59 9.84
N ASN A 37 -6.20 -10.76 10.07
CA ASN A 37 -6.94 -11.94 9.63
C ASN A 37 -7.03 -12.06 8.10
N VAL A 38 -7.16 -10.94 7.39
CA VAL A 38 -7.12 -10.92 5.92
C VAL A 38 -5.72 -11.30 5.42
N LEU A 39 -4.69 -10.74 6.01
CA LEU A 39 -3.30 -10.98 5.62
C LEU A 39 -2.83 -12.40 5.97
N LYS A 40 -3.24 -12.93 7.13
CA LYS A 40 -2.98 -14.29 7.66
C LYS A 40 -1.54 -14.80 7.48
N GLY A 41 -0.56 -13.91 7.56
CA GLY A 41 0.85 -14.24 7.33
C GLY A 41 1.19 -14.70 5.90
N ARG A 42 0.26 -14.54 4.95
CA ARG A 42 0.46 -14.87 3.52
C ARG A 42 0.88 -13.66 2.71
N LEU A 43 0.45 -12.49 3.12
CA LEU A 43 0.71 -11.22 2.47
C LEU A 43 1.64 -10.37 3.34
N ILE A 44 2.54 -9.68 2.70
CA ILE A 44 3.58 -8.86 3.31
C ILE A 44 3.31 -7.40 2.94
N ASP A 45 3.41 -6.51 3.90
CA ASP A 45 3.35 -5.07 3.67
C ASP A 45 4.58 -4.61 2.87
N SER A 46 4.37 -4.31 1.59
CA SER A 46 5.45 -3.96 0.66
C SER A 46 6.20 -2.70 1.08
N PHE A 47 5.51 -1.72 1.66
CA PHE A 47 6.13 -0.50 2.15
C PHE A 47 7.08 -0.78 3.34
N ARG A 48 6.65 -1.63 4.27
CA ARG A 48 7.41 -1.96 5.46
C ARG A 48 8.59 -2.91 5.20
N ILE A 49 8.75 -3.42 3.98
CA ILE A 49 10.00 -4.08 3.57
C ILE A 49 11.16 -3.06 3.53
N PHE A 50 10.91 -1.86 3.01
CA PHE A 50 11.94 -0.83 2.81
C PHE A 50 11.98 0.20 3.94
N GLU A 51 10.82 0.61 4.44
CA GLU A 51 10.71 1.69 5.43
C GLU A 51 10.25 1.16 6.79
N LYS A 52 11.11 1.33 7.80
CA LYS A 52 10.87 0.85 9.18
C LYS A 52 10.49 1.97 10.15
N ASN A 53 10.59 3.21 9.70
CA ASN A 53 10.36 4.38 10.53
C ASN A 53 8.94 4.91 10.39
N THR A 54 8.53 5.73 11.36
CA THR A 54 7.32 6.57 11.27
C THR A 54 7.54 7.79 10.40
N GLY A 55 6.49 8.57 10.14
CA GLY A 55 6.60 9.84 9.40
C GLY A 55 6.26 9.76 7.92
N HIS A 56 5.82 8.62 7.45
CA HIS A 56 5.44 8.38 6.06
C HIS A 56 3.94 8.12 5.99
N TRP A 57 3.22 9.04 5.36
CA TRP A 57 1.76 9.03 5.33
C TRP A 57 1.23 8.93 3.91
N SER A 58 0.07 8.32 3.75
CA SER A 58 -0.67 8.25 2.50
C SER A 58 -1.93 9.10 2.50
N TRP A 59 -2.32 9.62 3.66
CA TRP A 59 -3.52 10.44 3.83
C TRP A 59 -3.31 11.56 4.84
N TRP A 60 -3.88 12.74 4.58
CA TRP A 60 -3.92 13.91 5.48
C TRP A 60 -5.29 14.57 5.39
N ASP A 61 -5.98 14.71 6.53
CA ASP A 61 -7.23 15.46 6.60
C ASP A 61 -7.08 16.84 5.95
N TYR A 62 -8.09 17.30 5.23
CA TYR A 62 -8.08 18.66 4.68
C TYR A 62 -8.13 19.76 5.74
N ARG A 63 -8.57 19.42 6.95
CA ARG A 63 -8.71 20.35 8.08
C ARG A 63 -7.39 20.55 8.81
N ASN A 64 -7.31 21.69 9.50
CA ASN A 64 -6.24 21.98 10.45
C ASN A 64 -4.82 21.99 9.85
N ASN A 65 -4.70 22.31 8.56
CA ASN A 65 -3.43 22.33 7.83
C ASN A 65 -2.63 21.02 8.03
N ALA A 66 -3.33 19.89 8.00
CA ALA A 66 -2.73 18.61 8.36
C ALA A 66 -1.56 18.24 7.43
N TYR A 67 -1.66 18.54 6.14
CA TYR A 67 -0.59 18.29 5.19
C TYR A 67 0.65 19.15 5.48
N GLU A 68 0.49 20.46 5.63
CA GLU A 68 1.57 21.40 5.90
C GLU A 68 2.27 21.13 7.24
N LEU A 69 1.51 20.61 8.22
CA LEU A 69 2.03 20.21 9.52
C LEU A 69 2.52 18.76 9.57
N ASN A 70 2.46 18.05 8.44
CA ASN A 70 2.78 16.63 8.31
C ASN A 70 2.05 15.73 9.33
N LYS A 71 0.78 16.03 9.60
CA LYS A 71 -0.10 15.27 10.51
C LYS A 71 -0.94 14.28 9.71
N GLY A 72 -0.29 13.24 9.21
CA GLY A 72 -0.92 12.25 8.33
C GLY A 72 -1.03 10.87 8.96
N TRP A 73 -1.62 9.96 8.18
CA TRP A 73 -1.77 8.54 8.48
C TRP A 73 -1.43 7.72 7.24
N ARG A 74 -0.86 6.55 7.44
CA ARG A 74 -0.70 5.59 6.36
C ARG A 74 -1.85 4.59 6.42
N ILE A 75 -2.82 4.74 5.53
CA ILE A 75 -4.04 3.93 5.43
C ILE A 75 -4.24 3.31 4.04
N ASP A 76 -3.44 3.72 3.06
CA ASP A 76 -3.37 3.11 1.74
C ASP A 76 -2.19 2.14 1.71
N HIS A 77 -2.45 0.89 1.35
CA HIS A 77 -1.45 -0.16 1.42
C HIS A 77 -1.39 -0.98 0.14
N ILE A 78 -0.22 -1.58 -0.08
CA ILE A 78 0.00 -2.63 -1.07
C ILE A 78 0.63 -3.81 -0.35
N TYR A 79 -0.13 -4.88 -0.24
CA TYR A 79 0.30 -6.16 0.31
C TYR A 79 0.60 -7.14 -0.83
N ILE A 80 1.69 -7.85 -0.74
CA ILE A 80 2.15 -8.80 -1.76
C ILE A 80 2.42 -10.18 -1.16
N SER A 81 2.31 -11.21 -1.99
CA SER A 81 2.70 -12.56 -1.58
C SER A 81 4.22 -12.69 -1.39
N LYS A 82 4.65 -13.75 -0.71
CA LYS A 82 6.08 -14.04 -0.53
C LYS A 82 6.81 -14.23 -1.86
N GLU A 83 6.13 -14.81 -2.84
CA GLU A 83 6.67 -15.03 -4.17
C GLU A 83 6.98 -13.71 -4.88
N LEU A 84 6.05 -12.75 -4.79
CA LEU A 84 6.25 -11.41 -5.35
C LEU A 84 7.29 -10.59 -4.58
N SER A 85 7.47 -10.83 -3.29
CA SER A 85 8.40 -10.03 -2.48
C SER A 85 9.86 -10.15 -2.96
N SER A 86 10.26 -11.29 -3.53
CA SER A 86 11.58 -11.48 -4.13
C SER A 86 11.80 -10.65 -5.40
N LYS A 87 10.72 -10.21 -6.02
CA LYS A 87 10.71 -9.42 -7.25
C LYS A 87 10.49 -7.93 -7.00
N LEU A 88 10.19 -7.55 -5.75
CA LEU A 88 9.91 -6.18 -5.37
C LEU A 88 11.19 -5.34 -5.37
N LYS A 89 11.19 -4.24 -6.13
CA LYS A 89 12.32 -3.30 -6.25
C LYS A 89 12.14 -2.08 -5.38
N SER A 90 10.91 -1.58 -5.27
CA SER A 90 10.59 -0.43 -4.45
C SER A 90 9.13 -0.42 -4.03
N CYS A 91 8.85 0.28 -2.95
CA CYS A 91 7.50 0.73 -2.58
C CYS A 91 7.61 2.16 -2.06
N VAL A 92 6.90 3.08 -2.68
CA VAL A 92 6.97 4.50 -2.35
C VAL A 92 5.59 5.12 -2.18
N ILE A 93 5.50 6.10 -1.30
CA ILE A 93 4.35 6.99 -1.16
C ILE A 93 4.77 8.34 -1.75
N ASP A 94 4.12 8.76 -2.84
CA ASP A 94 4.40 10.05 -3.45
C ASP A 94 3.47 11.13 -2.89
N SER A 95 3.95 11.90 -1.93
CA SER A 95 3.18 13.00 -1.33
C SER A 95 3.15 14.27 -2.19
N SER A 96 3.92 14.35 -3.26
CA SER A 96 4.04 15.58 -4.07
C SER A 96 2.72 16.08 -4.67
N PRO A 97 1.77 15.21 -5.11
CA PRO A 97 0.48 15.66 -5.62
C PRO A 97 -0.38 16.39 -4.58
N ARG A 98 -0.14 16.18 -3.29
CA ARG A 98 -0.83 16.90 -2.20
C ARG A 98 -0.56 18.41 -2.20
N GLY A 99 0.55 18.86 -2.79
CA GLY A 99 0.88 20.26 -2.97
C GLY A 99 0.20 20.95 -4.17
N ASN A 100 -0.55 20.22 -5.00
CA ASN A 100 -1.19 20.76 -6.19
C ASN A 100 -2.48 21.55 -5.85
N LEU A 101 -3.01 22.26 -6.84
CA LEU A 101 -4.29 22.96 -6.72
C LEU A 101 -5.44 21.94 -6.63
N ARG A 102 -6.24 22.00 -5.56
CA ARG A 102 -7.36 21.08 -5.26
C ARG A 102 -6.93 19.61 -5.27
N PRO A 103 -5.94 19.24 -4.44
CA PRO A 103 -5.43 17.89 -4.43
C PRO A 103 -6.41 16.91 -3.79
N SER A 104 -6.25 15.62 -4.04
CA SER A 104 -6.81 14.56 -3.18
C SER A 104 -6.26 14.69 -1.76
N ASP A 105 -6.99 14.23 -0.75
CA ASP A 105 -6.46 14.06 0.61
C ASP A 105 -5.58 12.80 0.76
N HIS A 106 -5.55 11.94 -0.26
CA HIS A 106 -4.64 10.82 -0.38
C HIS A 106 -3.46 11.09 -1.30
N ALA A 107 -2.35 10.39 -1.06
CA ALA A 107 -1.18 10.33 -1.92
C ALA A 107 -1.10 8.96 -2.61
N PRO A 108 -0.62 8.89 -3.87
CA PRO A 108 -0.38 7.63 -4.55
C PRO A 108 0.62 6.75 -3.79
N VAL A 109 0.30 5.46 -3.68
CA VAL A 109 1.23 4.42 -3.22
C VAL A 109 1.57 3.53 -4.40
N MET A 110 2.85 3.32 -4.66
CA MET A 110 3.35 2.63 -5.84
C MET A 110 4.37 1.57 -5.48
N ILE A 111 4.34 0.44 -6.20
CA ILE A 111 5.41 -0.57 -6.16
C ILE A 111 6.02 -0.73 -7.54
N ASP A 112 7.30 -1.10 -7.56
CA ASP A 112 8.00 -1.57 -8.74
C ASP A 112 8.37 -3.04 -8.58
N LEU A 113 7.95 -3.86 -9.56
CA LEU A 113 8.20 -5.29 -9.60
C LEU A 113 9.03 -5.65 -10.85
N SER A 114 10.17 -6.31 -10.65
CA SER A 114 10.92 -6.92 -11.75
C SER A 114 10.32 -8.29 -12.06
N LEU A 115 9.37 -8.32 -12.99
CA LEU A 115 8.84 -9.57 -13.53
C LEU A 115 9.79 -10.02 -14.64
N SER A 116 10.23 -11.31 -14.64
CA SER A 116 10.90 -11.89 -15.80
C SER A 116 9.95 -11.81 -16.99
N GLU A 117 10.47 -11.48 -18.16
CA GLU A 117 9.72 -11.57 -19.41
C GLU A 117 9.10 -12.97 -19.49
N VAL A 118 7.79 -13.04 -19.75
CA VAL A 118 7.16 -14.28 -20.16
C VAL A 118 7.78 -14.61 -21.50
N ASN A 119 8.50 -15.73 -21.62
CA ASN A 119 8.94 -16.19 -22.93
C ASN A 119 7.68 -16.28 -23.81
N GLU A 120 7.68 -15.57 -24.92
CA GLU A 120 6.60 -15.57 -25.91
C GLU A 120 6.39 -16.96 -26.57
N ASP A 121 7.22 -17.95 -26.24
CA ASP A 121 7.20 -19.30 -26.74
C ASP A 121 5.95 -20.12 -26.33
N PHE A 122 5.01 -19.54 -25.57
CA PHE A 122 3.79 -20.22 -25.13
C PHE A 122 2.57 -20.01 -26.05
N PHE A 123 2.68 -19.21 -27.11
CA PHE A 123 1.55 -18.89 -28.01
C PHE A 123 1.69 -19.41 -29.44
N ASP A 124 2.71 -20.25 -29.76
CA ASP A 124 2.94 -20.76 -31.11
C ASP A 124 2.29 -22.12 -31.41
N ASP A 125 1.39 -22.64 -30.57
CA ASP A 125 0.69 -23.90 -30.79
C ASP A 125 -0.81 -23.74 -31.13
N GLU A 126 -1.19 -22.76 -31.98
CA GLU A 126 -2.54 -22.70 -32.59
C GLU A 126 -2.47 -22.56 -34.12
N GLU A 127 -1.75 -23.44 -34.79
CA GLU A 127 -2.02 -23.76 -36.19
C GLU A 127 -2.10 -25.29 -36.36
N ASP A 128 -3.25 -25.87 -36.07
CA ASP A 128 -3.66 -27.18 -36.66
C ASP A 128 -5.07 -27.60 -36.20
N PHE A 129 -6.10 -26.84 -36.56
CA PHE A 129 -7.48 -27.30 -36.43
C PHE A 129 -8.42 -26.67 -37.47
N PHE A 130 -8.12 -26.80 -38.79
CA PHE A 130 -9.13 -26.69 -39.83
C PHE A 130 -8.65 -27.38 -41.13
N GLU A 131 -8.69 -28.74 -41.19
CA GLU A 131 -8.88 -29.50 -42.41
C GLU A 131 -9.76 -30.67 -42.13
N ILE A 132 -11.06 -30.51 -42.36
CA ILE A 132 -11.98 -31.54 -42.91
C ILE A 132 -13.05 -30.81 -43.70
#